data_4eedd43bcfd27ca80f9e8ba3e6227b42
#
_entry.id   4eedd43bcfd27ca80f9e8ba3e6227b42
#
_cell.length_a   1.000
_cell.length_b   1.000
_cell.length_c   1.000
_cell.angle_alpha   90.00
_cell.angle_beta   90.00
_cell.angle_gamma   90.00
#
_symmetry.space_group_name_H-M   'P 1'
#
loop_
_entity.id
_entity.type
_entity.pdbx_description
1 polymer ?
#
loop_
_entity_poly.entity_id
_entity_poly.type
_entity_poly.pdbx_seq_one_letter_code
_entity_poly.pdbx_strand_id
1 'polypeptide(L)'
;DALIEGNRPGVMERLGLGPKDCAKVNPRLVYGRMTGWGQDGPLAQAAGHDMNYVALTGLMSLTETPGHPPILPPTVLGGAAGALGL
;
A
#
# COMPACT_ATOMS: atom_id res chain seq x y z
N ASP A 1 2.87 8.78 20.09
CA ASP A 1 3.14 9.26 18.74
C ASP A 1 3.14 8.09 17.75
N ALA A 2 3.23 8.38 16.45
CA ALA A 2 3.16 7.38 15.40
C ALA A 2 4.35 7.49 14.44
N LEU A 3 4.73 6.37 13.83
CA LEU A 3 5.64 6.29 12.71
C LEU A 3 4.89 5.66 11.53
N ILE A 4 4.96 6.30 10.37
CA ILE A 4 4.37 5.77 9.14
C ILE A 4 5.48 5.61 8.11
N GLU A 5 5.51 4.47 7.43
CA GLU A 5 6.50 4.19 6.40
C GLU A 5 5.84 3.57 5.16
N GLY A 6 6.46 3.77 4.01
CA GLY A 6 5.96 3.28 2.72
C GLY A 6 7.00 2.49 1.93
N ASN A 7 7.95 1.86 2.61
CA ASN A 7 8.99 1.05 1.99
C ASN A 7 8.49 -0.37 1.70
N ARG A 8 9.18 -1.08 0.82
CA ARG A 8 8.93 -2.50 0.59
C ARG A 8 9.19 -3.30 1.88
N PRO A 9 8.46 -4.42 2.07
CA PRO A 9 8.68 -5.28 3.24
C PRO A 9 10.15 -5.64 3.44
N GLY A 10 10.62 -5.55 4.68
CA GLY A 10 11.99 -5.85 5.07
C GLY A 10 12.97 -4.67 4.99
N VAL A 11 12.64 -3.57 4.33
CA VAL A 11 13.55 -2.41 4.22
C VAL A 11 13.77 -1.76 5.58
N MET A 12 12.71 -1.48 6.32
CA MET A 12 12.82 -0.84 7.64
C MET A 12 13.52 -1.73 8.65
N GLU A 13 13.32 -3.04 8.56
CA GLU A 13 14.03 -4.02 9.39
C GLU A 13 15.54 -3.99 9.12
N ARG A 14 15.95 -3.93 7.85
CA ARG A 14 17.38 -3.82 7.49
C ARG A 14 18.03 -2.52 7.96
N LEU A 15 17.24 -1.47 8.08
CA LEU A 15 17.71 -0.17 8.60
C LEU A 15 17.73 -0.11 10.13
N GLY A 16 17.31 -1.16 10.83
CA GLY A 16 17.17 -1.16 12.28
C GLY A 16 15.99 -0.34 12.81
N LEU A 17 15.03 -0.02 11.94
CA LEU A 17 13.85 0.79 12.23
C LEU A 17 12.54 0.01 12.05
N GLY A 18 12.61 -1.31 12.04
CA GLY A 18 11.44 -2.16 11.97
C GLY A 18 10.54 -2.07 13.21
N PRO A 19 9.30 -2.57 13.15
CA PRO A 19 8.36 -2.47 14.27
C PRO A 19 8.90 -3.04 15.58
N LYS A 20 9.60 -4.16 15.50
CA LYS A 20 10.19 -4.81 16.69
C LYS A 20 11.30 -3.97 17.33
N ASP A 21 12.15 -3.36 16.52
CA ASP A 21 13.23 -2.51 17.00
C ASP A 21 12.68 -1.22 17.61
N CYS A 22 11.73 -0.61 16.97
CA CYS A 22 11.05 0.59 17.50
C CYS A 22 10.29 0.28 18.80
N ALA A 23 9.64 -0.87 18.90
CA ALA A 23 8.92 -1.27 20.11
C ALA A 23 9.83 -1.47 21.33
N LYS A 24 11.09 -1.85 21.12
CA LYS A 24 12.07 -1.94 22.21
C LYS A 24 12.36 -0.57 22.83
N VAL A 25 12.35 0.48 22.01
CA VAL A 25 12.60 1.87 22.44
C VAL A 25 11.32 2.51 22.99
N ASN A 26 10.20 2.28 22.32
CA ASN A 26 8.91 2.83 22.71
C ASN A 26 7.76 1.86 22.40
N PRO A 27 7.33 1.05 23.38
CA PRO A 27 6.27 0.07 23.18
C PRO A 27 4.87 0.68 22.91
N ARG A 28 4.74 1.99 23.09
CA ARG A 28 3.49 2.73 22.82
C ARG A 28 3.46 3.34 21.43
N LEU A 29 4.50 3.15 20.62
CA LEU A 29 4.56 3.67 19.27
C LEU A 29 3.52 2.96 18.38
N VAL A 30 2.68 3.74 17.72
CA VAL A 30 1.81 3.23 16.65
C VAL A 30 2.64 3.17 15.37
N TYR A 31 2.77 2.00 14.78
CA TYR A 31 3.59 1.77 13.61
C TYR A 31 2.72 1.43 12.40
N GLY A 32 2.57 2.38 11.47
CA GLY A 32 1.80 2.22 10.24
C GLY A 32 2.70 1.82 9.06
N ARG A 33 2.27 0.81 8.31
CA ARG A 33 3.00 0.32 7.12
C ARG A 33 2.10 0.37 5.90
N MET A 34 2.43 1.21 4.94
CA MET A 34 1.73 1.34 3.68
C MET A 34 2.50 0.64 2.57
N THR A 35 1.93 -0.42 2.00
CA THR A 35 2.50 -1.14 0.85
C THR A 35 1.45 -1.41 -0.20
N GLY A 36 1.87 -1.69 -1.41
CA GLY A 36 0.93 -2.01 -2.49
C GLY A 36 0.26 -3.38 -2.34
N TRP A 37 0.97 -4.36 -1.78
CA TRP A 37 0.52 -5.76 -1.78
C TRP A 37 0.54 -6.42 -0.40
N GLY A 38 0.69 -5.64 0.66
CA GLY A 38 0.82 -6.17 2.01
C GLY A 38 2.26 -6.56 2.37
N GLN A 39 2.44 -7.03 3.60
CA GLN A 39 3.75 -7.43 4.12
C GLN A 39 4.14 -8.85 3.70
N ASP A 40 3.17 -9.69 3.39
CA ASP A 40 3.33 -11.11 3.06
C ASP A 40 2.63 -11.43 1.74
N GLY A 41 2.97 -12.57 1.18
CA GLY A 41 2.33 -13.07 -0.04
C GLY A 41 3.22 -12.95 -1.28
N PRO A 42 2.76 -13.52 -2.41
CA PRO A 42 3.59 -13.65 -3.62
C PRO A 42 3.95 -12.32 -4.27
N LEU A 43 3.17 -11.27 -4.04
CA LEU A 43 3.40 -9.94 -4.59
C LEU A 43 4.06 -8.96 -3.61
N ALA A 44 4.34 -9.36 -2.37
CA ALA A 44 4.84 -8.47 -1.32
C ALA A 44 6.09 -7.68 -1.74
N GLN A 45 6.97 -8.28 -2.52
CA GLN A 45 8.20 -7.63 -3.03
C GLN A 45 8.03 -7.01 -4.42
N ALA A 46 6.87 -7.17 -5.05
CA ALA A 46 6.62 -6.60 -6.38
C ALA A 46 6.33 -5.10 -6.31
N ALA A 47 6.71 -4.39 -7.35
CA ALA A 47 6.27 -3.01 -7.53
C ALA A 47 4.77 -2.96 -7.83
N GLY A 48 4.11 -1.90 -7.38
CA GLY A 48 2.72 -1.66 -7.70
C GLY A 48 2.41 -0.17 -7.65
N HIS A 49 1.47 0.24 -8.48
CA HIS A 49 0.98 1.61 -8.55
C HIS A 49 -0.55 1.60 -8.56
N ASP A 50 -1.16 2.76 -8.45
CA ASP A 50 -2.60 2.92 -8.30
C ASP A 50 -3.40 2.12 -9.35
N MET A 51 -2.99 2.17 -10.60
CA MET A 51 -3.62 1.44 -11.69
C MET A 51 -3.68 -0.08 -11.43
N ASN A 52 -2.62 -0.65 -10.89
CA ASN A 52 -2.57 -2.08 -10.58
C ASN A 52 -3.58 -2.47 -9.50
N TYR A 53 -3.71 -1.65 -8.47
CA TYR A 53 -4.64 -1.89 -7.36
C TYR A 53 -6.09 -1.73 -7.83
N VAL A 54 -6.39 -0.65 -8.54
CA VAL A 54 -7.71 -0.36 -9.07
C VAL A 54 -8.16 -1.44 -10.07
N ALA A 55 -7.26 -1.93 -10.91
CA ALA A 55 -7.56 -3.01 -11.85
C ALA A 55 -7.86 -4.32 -11.12
N LEU A 56 -7.04 -4.69 -10.16
CA LEU A 56 -7.18 -5.96 -9.44
C LEU A 56 -8.46 -6.04 -8.60
N THR A 57 -8.89 -4.93 -8.03
CA THR A 57 -10.14 -4.87 -7.25
C THR A 57 -11.40 -4.87 -8.12
N GLY A 58 -11.25 -4.77 -9.43
CA GLY A 58 -12.39 -4.67 -10.35
C GLY A 58 -12.99 -3.27 -10.46
N LEU A 59 -12.52 -2.31 -9.67
CA LEU A 59 -13.05 -0.94 -9.69
C LEU A 59 -12.90 -0.29 -11.07
N MET A 60 -11.88 -0.67 -11.81
CA MET A 60 -11.64 -0.15 -13.16
C MET A 60 -12.76 -0.52 -14.15
N SER A 61 -13.46 -1.62 -13.94
CA SER A 61 -14.60 -2.00 -14.78
C SER A 61 -15.76 -1.03 -14.72
N LEU A 62 -15.84 -0.21 -13.67
CA LEU A 62 -16.88 0.82 -13.55
C LEU A 62 -16.69 1.99 -14.52
N THR A 63 -15.51 2.12 -15.11
CA THR A 63 -15.20 3.13 -16.12
C THR A 63 -15.30 2.59 -17.55
N GLU A 64 -15.70 1.32 -17.70
CA GLU A 64 -15.88 0.67 -18.98
C GLU A 64 -17.18 1.13 -19.66
N THR A 65 -17.11 1.32 -20.98
CA THR A 65 -18.27 1.56 -21.83
C THR A 65 -18.26 0.57 -22.99
N PRO A 66 -19.43 0.18 -23.54
CA PRO A 66 -19.48 -0.77 -24.64
C PRO A 66 -18.58 -0.36 -25.82
N GLY A 67 -17.70 -1.26 -26.23
CA GLY A 67 -16.77 -1.04 -27.36
C GLY A 67 -15.52 -0.23 -27.02
N HIS A 68 -15.31 0.17 -25.76
CA HIS A 68 -14.13 0.91 -25.31
C HIS A 68 -13.49 0.24 -24.09
N PRO A 69 -12.16 0.23 -23.99
CA PRO A 69 -11.49 -0.25 -22.78
C PRO A 69 -11.77 0.67 -21.59
N PRO A 70 -11.60 0.15 -20.35
CA PRO A 70 -11.72 0.99 -19.16
C PRO A 70 -10.76 2.18 -19.20
N ILE A 71 -11.20 3.30 -18.66
CA ILE A 71 -10.40 4.53 -18.58
C ILE A 71 -9.84 4.64 -17.16
N LEU A 72 -8.58 5.03 -17.06
CA LEU A 72 -7.97 5.34 -15.76
C LEU A 72 -8.70 6.52 -15.11
N PRO A 73 -9.12 6.39 -13.85
CA PRO A 73 -9.63 7.54 -13.10
C PRO A 73 -8.57 8.66 -13.04
N PRO A 74 -9.00 9.92 -13.07
CA PRO A 74 -8.08 11.07 -13.08
C PRO A 74 -7.45 11.35 -11.70
N THR A 75 -7.46 10.39 -10.78
CA THR A 75 -6.93 10.50 -9.42
C THR A 75 -6.42 9.15 -8.92
N VAL A 76 -5.64 9.19 -7.85
CA VAL A 76 -5.08 8.00 -7.20
C VAL A 76 -6.11 7.38 -6.23
N LEU A 77 -7.01 6.57 -6.73
CA LEU A 77 -8.07 5.96 -5.93
C LEU A 77 -7.54 4.91 -4.94
N GLY A 78 -6.64 4.04 -5.39
CA GLY A 78 -6.04 3.02 -4.53
C GLY A 78 -5.19 3.64 -3.43
N GLY A 79 -4.43 4.69 -3.76
CA GLY A 79 -3.64 5.44 -2.79
C GLY A 79 -4.52 6.15 -1.75
N ALA A 80 -5.59 6.79 -2.18
CA ALA A 80 -6.53 7.47 -1.28
C ALA A 80 -7.25 6.48 -0.36
N ALA A 81 -7.76 5.37 -0.89
CA ALA A 81 -8.42 4.34 -0.10
C ALA A 81 -7.47 3.70 0.92
N GLY A 82 -6.23 3.42 0.52
CA GLY A 82 -5.21 2.90 1.42
C GLY A 82 -4.86 3.89 2.54
N ALA A 83 -4.72 5.17 2.22
CA ALA A 83 -4.43 6.20 3.20
C ALA A 83 -5.55 6.36 4.24
N LEU A 84 -6.81 6.20 3.83
CA LEU A 84 -7.95 6.23 4.74
C LEU A 84 -8.09 4.95 5.58
N GLY A 85 -7.55 3.83 5.10
CA GLY A 85 -7.57 2.55 5.80
C GLY A 85 -6.42 2.33 6.78
N LEU A 86 -5.38 3.14 6.69
CA LEU A 86 -4.22 3.07 7.58
C LEU A 86 -4.53 3.70 8.94
#